data_d3f8408ead516127b6b63c6b11c9a3b6
#
_entry.id   d3f8408ead516127b6b63c6b11c9a3b6
#
_cell.length_a   1.000
_cell.length_b   1.000
_cell.length_c   1.000
_cell.angle_alpha   90.00
_cell.angle_beta   90.00
_cell.angle_gamma   90.00
#
_symmetry.space_group_name_H-M   'P 1'
#
loop_
_entity.id
_entity.type
_entity.pdbx_description
1 polymer ?
#
loop_
_entity_poly.entity_id
_entity_poly.type
_entity_poly.pdbx_seq_one_letter_code
_entity_poly.pdbx_strand_id
1 'polypeptide(L)'
;MSAAKNSVRRTNTHSSAASNRASVNQCDVLAIGLNATDTLIRVPRFPAFDSKTKILSSALLPGGQAATAAVACQRWGLRSRYVGKIGDDAAGRLQREEFAREGIEAHLIEVPNCASQLAFIVVDECTGERTILWQRDDRLDLQPDELPREWIRGARLVHVDGHPCAPAVATARWARKAGAVVTADLDNLYPGVEALLEGVDFMISSRDFPERLLGIPDLLDSLPEITRRFGCRVAGATLGRDGVLAWDGTQFHYCPAFRVDTVDTTGAGDVFHAGFAYALLRGDKLREILEFSCAAAGLNCTAPGARGGIRPVDEIEKLRREGARHERLYADEELCRRERTAAGAARHTSSKK
;
A
#
# COMPACT_ATOMS: atom_id res chain seq x y z
N MET A 1 8.88 -41.84 66.56
CA MET A 1 8.85 -42.59 65.32
C MET A 1 8.11 -41.78 64.26
N SER A 2 8.68 -41.66 63.12
CA SER A 2 8.19 -41.10 61.86
C SER A 2 8.10 -39.58 61.76
N ALA A 3 9.07 -39.01 61.05
CA ALA A 3 9.16 -37.62 60.63
C ALA A 3 8.38 -37.42 59.33
N ALA A 4 7.50 -36.41 59.26
CA ALA A 4 6.86 -35.94 58.05
C ALA A 4 7.63 -34.76 57.47
N LYS A 5 8.21 -34.90 56.27
CA LYS A 5 8.88 -33.87 55.49
C LYS A 5 7.85 -32.96 54.80
N ASN A 6 7.79 -31.69 55.15
CA ASN A 6 7.07 -30.64 54.43
C ASN A 6 7.93 -30.19 53.23
N SER A 7 7.50 -30.45 52.02
CA SER A 7 8.06 -29.90 50.79
C SER A 7 7.32 -28.60 50.44
N VAL A 8 7.98 -27.46 50.59
CA VAL A 8 7.49 -26.15 50.12
C VAL A 8 7.63 -26.09 48.60
N ARG A 9 6.49 -26.09 47.88
CA ARG A 9 6.43 -25.76 46.46
C ARG A 9 6.61 -24.26 46.30
N ARG A 10 7.74 -23.85 45.70
CA ARG A 10 7.92 -22.50 45.16
C ARG A 10 7.13 -22.40 43.87
N THR A 11 6.08 -21.60 43.84
CA THR A 11 5.33 -21.22 42.64
C THR A 11 6.09 -20.11 41.93
N ASN A 12 6.52 -20.40 40.71
CA ASN A 12 7.12 -19.42 39.79
C ASN A 12 6.06 -18.42 39.28
N THR A 13 6.11 -17.17 39.79
CA THR A 13 5.21 -16.06 39.38
C THR A 13 5.86 -15.07 38.42
N HIS A 14 6.81 -15.49 37.56
CA HIS A 14 7.49 -14.56 36.65
C HIS A 14 7.11 -14.66 35.17
N SER A 15 6.04 -15.40 34.79
CA SER A 15 5.69 -15.62 33.36
C SER A 15 4.58 -14.72 32.80
N SER A 16 3.80 -14.00 33.64
CA SER A 16 2.60 -13.29 33.10
C SER A 16 2.85 -11.82 32.72
N ALA A 17 3.88 -11.17 33.21
CA ALA A 17 4.14 -9.75 32.93
C ALA A 17 4.83 -9.50 31.59
N ALA A 18 5.61 -10.44 31.08
CA ALA A 18 6.28 -10.33 29.78
C ALA A 18 5.32 -10.60 28.61
N SER A 19 4.38 -11.53 28.76
CA SER A 19 3.38 -11.83 27.71
C SER A 19 2.35 -10.71 27.54
N ASN A 20 2.00 -9.99 28.62
CA ASN A 20 1.03 -8.89 28.58
C ASN A 20 1.63 -7.60 27.97
N ARG A 21 2.94 -7.36 28.11
CA ARG A 21 3.61 -6.21 27.45
C ARG A 21 3.79 -6.43 25.94
N ALA A 22 3.99 -7.66 25.49
CA ALA A 22 4.07 -8.00 24.07
C ALA A 22 2.73 -7.77 23.33
N SER A 23 1.57 -7.96 24.00
CA SER A 23 0.25 -7.81 23.39
C SER A 23 -0.18 -6.34 23.17
N VAL A 24 0.34 -5.40 23.95
CA VAL A 24 -0.05 -3.98 23.90
C VAL A 24 0.56 -3.26 22.68
N ASN A 25 1.72 -3.71 22.19
CA ASN A 25 2.43 -3.09 21.05
C ASN A 25 2.19 -3.78 19.70
N GLN A 26 1.39 -4.84 19.63
CA GLN A 26 1.11 -5.54 18.39
C GLN A 26 0.05 -4.81 17.54
N CYS A 27 0.32 -4.65 16.25
CA CYS A 27 -0.69 -4.27 15.25
C CYS A 27 -0.62 -5.24 14.06
N ASP A 28 -1.71 -5.31 13.29
CA ASP A 28 -1.74 -6.14 12.09
C ASP A 28 -1.01 -5.44 10.95
N VAL A 29 -1.31 -4.16 10.73
CA VAL A 29 -0.69 -3.33 9.68
C VAL A 29 -0.14 -2.05 10.29
N LEU A 30 1.12 -1.76 10.00
CA LEU A 30 1.73 -0.46 10.22
C LEU A 30 2.01 0.19 8.87
N ALA A 31 1.32 1.29 8.57
CA ALA A 31 1.54 2.07 7.36
C ALA A 31 2.42 3.28 7.65
N ILE A 32 3.44 3.52 6.83
CA ILE A 32 4.39 4.62 6.96
C ILE A 32 4.56 5.30 5.62
N GLY A 33 4.26 6.58 5.53
CA GLY A 33 4.38 7.34 4.29
C GLY A 33 3.44 8.54 4.22
N LEU A 34 2.91 8.79 3.02
CA LEU A 34 2.13 9.97 2.72
C LEU A 34 0.74 9.96 3.34
N ASN A 35 0.35 11.13 3.86
CA ASN A 35 -1.02 11.54 4.02
C ASN A 35 -1.23 12.89 3.32
N ALA A 36 -2.45 13.18 2.94
CA ALA A 36 -2.78 14.41 2.22
C ALA A 36 -4.21 14.86 2.53
N THR A 37 -4.48 16.10 2.23
CA THR A 37 -5.84 16.65 2.13
C THR A 37 -6.08 17.01 0.68
N ASP A 38 -7.07 16.36 0.06
CA ASP A 38 -7.39 16.50 -1.35
C ASP A 38 -8.60 17.43 -1.53
N THR A 39 -8.47 18.46 -2.34
CA THR A 39 -9.59 19.26 -2.80
C THR A 39 -10.03 18.74 -4.17
N LEU A 40 -11.08 17.92 -4.19
CA LEU A 40 -11.69 17.45 -5.42
C LEU A 40 -12.56 18.54 -6.03
N ILE A 41 -12.29 18.95 -7.26
CA ILE A 41 -12.99 20.00 -8.00
C ILE A 41 -13.55 19.39 -9.28
N ARG A 42 -14.87 19.38 -9.44
CA ARG A 42 -15.51 18.95 -10.67
C ARG A 42 -15.84 20.14 -11.55
N VAL A 43 -15.43 20.08 -12.80
CA VAL A 43 -15.68 21.12 -13.81
C VAL A 43 -16.42 20.52 -15.02
N PRO A 44 -17.26 21.29 -15.73
CA PRO A 44 -17.94 20.80 -16.94
C PRO A 44 -16.96 20.31 -18.01
N ARG A 45 -15.86 21.05 -18.17
CA ARG A 45 -14.69 20.73 -18.99
C ARG A 45 -13.46 21.36 -18.37
N PHE A 46 -12.29 20.76 -18.58
CA PHE A 46 -11.03 21.33 -18.13
C PHE A 46 -10.85 22.73 -18.73
N PRO A 47 -10.57 23.77 -17.89
CA PRO A 47 -10.52 25.14 -18.37
C PRO A 47 -9.35 25.39 -19.31
N ALA A 48 -9.59 26.18 -20.36
CA ALA A 48 -8.53 26.74 -21.18
C ALA A 48 -7.74 27.82 -20.46
N PHE A 49 -6.53 28.09 -20.95
CA PHE A 49 -5.76 29.22 -20.43
C PHE A 49 -6.54 30.52 -20.56
N ASP A 50 -6.35 31.43 -19.58
CA ASP A 50 -6.98 32.74 -19.53
C ASP A 50 -8.53 32.72 -19.61
N SER A 51 -9.13 31.69 -19.00
CA SER A 51 -10.57 31.50 -18.96
C SER A 51 -11.14 31.50 -17.55
N LYS A 52 -12.45 31.64 -17.42
CA LYS A 52 -13.21 31.48 -16.18
C LYS A 52 -14.19 30.33 -16.33
N THR A 53 -14.08 29.33 -15.49
CA THR A 53 -14.98 28.17 -15.49
C THR A 53 -15.70 28.07 -14.15
N LYS A 54 -17.04 27.93 -14.22
CA LYS A 54 -17.84 27.65 -13.02
C LYS A 54 -17.63 26.21 -12.59
N ILE A 55 -17.20 26.01 -11.35
CA ILE A 55 -17.14 24.65 -10.77
C ILE A 55 -18.54 24.08 -10.54
N LEU A 56 -18.72 22.78 -10.81
CA LEU A 56 -19.96 22.05 -10.56
C LEU A 56 -20.09 21.69 -9.08
N SER A 57 -19.00 21.23 -8.49
CA SER A 57 -18.90 20.91 -7.07
C SER A 57 -17.45 20.95 -6.61
N SER A 58 -17.25 21.10 -5.30
CA SER A 58 -15.96 20.87 -4.66
C SER A 58 -16.16 20.14 -3.34
N ALA A 59 -15.20 19.30 -2.98
CA ALA A 59 -15.18 18.58 -1.71
C ALA A 59 -13.75 18.51 -1.18
N LEU A 60 -13.62 18.65 0.15
CA LEU A 60 -12.37 18.45 0.86
C LEU A 60 -12.36 17.03 1.40
N LEU A 61 -11.43 16.22 0.97
CA LEU A 61 -11.38 14.77 1.21
C LEU A 61 -10.01 14.34 1.75
N PRO A 62 -9.95 13.32 2.60
CA PRO A 62 -8.69 12.77 3.03
C PRO A 62 -8.05 11.90 1.94
N GLY A 63 -6.72 11.99 1.80
CA GLY A 63 -5.92 11.27 0.82
C GLY A 63 -4.59 10.78 1.39
N GLY A 64 -3.65 10.50 0.48
CA GLY A 64 -2.32 9.97 0.77
C GLY A 64 -2.27 8.44 0.73
N GLN A 65 -1.23 7.90 0.07
CA GLN A 65 -1.09 6.48 -0.24
C GLN A 65 -1.10 5.60 1.01
N ALA A 66 -0.09 5.73 1.88
CA ALA A 66 0.00 4.93 3.10
C ALA A 66 -1.18 5.17 4.06
N ALA A 67 -1.68 6.41 4.16
CA ALA A 67 -2.81 6.76 4.99
C ALA A 67 -4.11 6.09 4.52
N THR A 68 -4.37 6.07 3.21
CA THR A 68 -5.54 5.40 2.62
C THR A 68 -5.48 3.89 2.82
N ALA A 69 -4.29 3.28 2.64
CA ALA A 69 -4.10 1.86 2.91
C ALA A 69 -4.38 1.51 4.39
N ALA A 70 -3.91 2.32 5.35
CA ALA A 70 -4.18 2.13 6.77
C ALA A 70 -5.68 2.18 7.09
N VAL A 71 -6.39 3.19 6.53
CA VAL A 71 -7.85 3.35 6.72
C VAL A 71 -8.62 2.17 6.16
N ALA A 72 -8.30 1.71 4.96
CA ALA A 72 -8.98 0.56 4.37
C ALA A 72 -8.78 -0.72 5.21
N CYS A 73 -7.55 -1.01 5.61
CA CYS A 73 -7.24 -2.14 6.49
C CYS A 73 -8.01 -2.06 7.83
N GLN A 74 -8.09 -0.87 8.43
CA GLN A 74 -8.83 -0.64 9.68
C GLN A 74 -10.33 -0.91 9.50
N ARG A 75 -10.95 -0.39 8.43
CA ARG A 75 -12.36 -0.62 8.11
C ARG A 75 -12.69 -2.10 7.86
N TRP A 76 -11.70 -2.89 7.42
CA TRP A 76 -11.83 -4.34 7.23
C TRP A 76 -11.51 -5.16 8.49
N GLY A 77 -11.34 -4.50 9.64
CA GLY A 77 -11.20 -5.15 10.95
C GLY A 77 -9.78 -5.52 11.33
N LEU A 78 -8.75 -5.08 10.58
CA LEU A 78 -7.37 -5.19 11.00
C LEU A 78 -7.02 -4.04 11.96
N ARG A 79 -6.21 -4.31 12.97
CA ARG A 79 -5.67 -3.27 13.83
C ARG A 79 -4.55 -2.53 13.10
N SER A 80 -4.88 -1.35 12.56
CA SER A 80 -3.96 -0.53 11.78
C SER A 80 -3.35 0.58 12.62
N ARG A 81 -2.08 0.89 12.34
CA ARG A 81 -1.35 2.06 12.82
C ARG A 81 -0.79 2.85 11.66
N TYR A 82 -0.59 4.13 11.89
CA TYR A 82 -0.03 5.02 10.88
C TYR A 82 1.11 5.87 11.45
N VAL A 83 2.15 6.12 10.65
CA VAL A 83 3.25 7.06 10.96
C VAL A 83 3.44 8.03 9.81
N GLY A 84 3.46 9.32 10.12
CA GLY A 84 3.70 10.37 9.12
C GLY A 84 3.88 11.75 9.77
N LYS A 85 4.05 12.76 8.92
CA LYS A 85 4.15 14.17 9.34
C LYS A 85 2.97 14.99 8.85
N ILE A 86 2.62 16.00 9.61
CA ILE A 86 1.62 17.03 9.28
C ILE A 86 2.19 18.41 9.60
N GLY A 87 1.66 19.44 8.95
CA GLY A 87 1.86 20.81 9.37
C GLY A 87 0.93 21.18 10.52
N ASP A 88 1.14 22.37 11.09
CA ASP A 88 0.31 22.97 12.14
C ASP A 88 -0.89 23.77 11.61
N ASP A 89 -1.28 23.51 10.36
CA ASP A 89 -2.34 24.19 9.62
C ASP A 89 -3.72 23.49 9.73
N ALA A 90 -4.72 24.03 9.03
CA ALA A 90 -6.07 23.46 9.02
C ALA A 90 -6.10 22.07 8.36
N ALA A 91 -5.30 21.85 7.31
CA ALA A 91 -5.23 20.57 6.62
C ALA A 91 -4.62 19.48 7.52
N GLY A 92 -3.58 19.81 8.29
CA GLY A 92 -3.00 18.89 9.28
C GLY A 92 -3.98 18.51 10.40
N ARG A 93 -4.80 19.47 10.86
CA ARG A 93 -5.87 19.16 11.84
C ARG A 93 -6.90 18.20 11.24
N LEU A 94 -7.35 18.40 9.99
CA LEU A 94 -8.27 17.49 9.32
C LEU A 94 -7.70 16.08 9.19
N GLN A 95 -6.41 15.95 8.82
CA GLN A 95 -5.73 14.66 8.73
C GLN A 95 -5.68 13.95 10.09
N ARG A 96 -5.38 14.67 11.17
CA ARG A 96 -5.39 14.14 12.54
C ARG A 96 -6.78 13.68 12.98
N GLU A 97 -7.80 14.50 12.72
CA GLU A 97 -9.20 14.20 13.04
C GLU A 97 -9.71 12.97 12.27
N GLU A 98 -9.26 12.82 11.03
CA GLU A 98 -9.59 11.65 10.19
C GLU A 98 -9.10 10.35 10.82
N PHE A 99 -7.82 10.27 11.22
CA PHE A 99 -7.29 9.07 11.89
C PHE A 99 -8.03 8.78 13.20
N ALA A 100 -8.36 9.80 13.98
CA ALA A 100 -9.13 9.65 15.22
C ALA A 100 -10.54 9.12 14.94
N ARG A 101 -11.23 9.63 13.90
CA ARG A 101 -12.56 9.17 13.48
C ARG A 101 -12.54 7.72 13.01
N GLU A 102 -11.49 7.30 12.30
CA GLU A 102 -11.31 5.92 11.82
C GLU A 102 -10.80 4.97 12.92
N GLY A 103 -10.50 5.48 14.13
CA GLY A 103 -10.00 4.68 15.25
C GLY A 103 -8.57 4.15 15.02
N ILE A 104 -7.77 4.87 14.20
CA ILE A 104 -6.37 4.51 13.92
C ILE A 104 -5.45 5.20 14.91
N GLU A 105 -4.61 4.42 15.58
CA GLU A 105 -3.51 4.95 16.39
C GLU A 105 -2.42 5.49 15.45
N ALA A 106 -2.32 6.85 15.37
CA ALA A 106 -1.42 7.53 14.47
C ALA A 106 -0.30 8.25 15.22
N HIS A 107 0.95 7.98 14.85
CA HIS A 107 2.11 8.76 15.26
C HIS A 107 2.33 9.89 14.27
N LEU A 108 1.69 11.03 14.53
CA LEU A 108 1.74 12.23 13.69
C LEU A 108 2.71 13.24 14.30
N ILE A 109 3.82 13.49 13.61
CA ILE A 109 4.79 14.52 13.97
C ILE A 109 4.30 15.83 13.36
N GLU A 110 3.96 16.79 14.21
CA GLU A 110 3.54 18.13 13.80
C GLU A 110 4.75 19.03 13.59
N VAL A 111 4.85 19.62 12.39
CA VAL A 111 5.93 20.52 12.01
C VAL A 111 5.45 21.97 12.12
N PRO A 112 6.03 22.79 13.00
CA PRO A 112 5.57 24.16 13.22
C PRO A 112 5.84 25.06 12.01
N ASN A 113 4.92 25.98 11.74
CA ASN A 113 4.96 26.91 10.61
C ASN A 113 5.17 26.20 9.27
N CYS A 114 4.52 25.07 9.08
CA CYS A 114 4.61 24.22 7.90
C CYS A 114 3.22 23.96 7.34
N ALA A 115 3.07 24.05 6.02
CA ALA A 115 1.85 23.62 5.36
C ALA A 115 1.83 22.09 5.25
N SER A 116 0.70 21.47 5.59
CA SER A 116 0.47 20.04 5.34
C SER A 116 0.41 19.75 3.85
N GLN A 117 0.66 18.52 3.46
CA GLN A 117 0.49 18.10 2.07
C GLN A 117 -0.97 18.26 1.65
N LEU A 118 -1.16 18.88 0.49
CA LEU A 118 -2.47 19.03 -0.14
C LEU A 118 -2.40 18.74 -1.65
N ALA A 119 -3.55 18.37 -2.22
CA ALA A 119 -3.72 18.26 -3.65
C ALA A 119 -5.01 18.93 -4.09
N PHE A 120 -4.99 19.55 -5.29
CA PHE A 120 -6.16 19.97 -6.02
C PHE A 120 -6.36 18.99 -7.18
N ILE A 121 -7.46 18.29 -7.17
CA ILE A 121 -7.80 17.27 -8.17
C ILE A 121 -8.93 17.83 -9.02
N VAL A 122 -8.61 18.26 -10.24
CA VAL A 122 -9.58 18.79 -11.19
C VAL A 122 -10.07 17.67 -12.09
N VAL A 123 -11.36 17.37 -12.01
CA VAL A 123 -12.03 16.33 -12.80
C VAL A 123 -12.88 16.97 -13.89
N ASP A 124 -12.62 16.60 -15.13
CA ASP A 124 -13.45 16.93 -16.29
C ASP A 124 -14.68 16.01 -16.33
N GLU A 125 -15.87 16.58 -16.15
CA GLU A 125 -17.13 15.84 -16.10
C GLU A 125 -17.48 15.18 -17.43
N CYS A 126 -17.02 15.76 -18.53
CA CYS A 126 -17.34 15.28 -19.87
C CYS A 126 -16.50 14.04 -20.27
N THR A 127 -15.22 14.02 -19.86
CA THR A 127 -14.27 12.94 -20.22
C THR A 127 -13.98 11.98 -19.08
N GLY A 128 -14.23 12.40 -17.83
CA GLY A 128 -13.80 11.67 -16.63
C GLY A 128 -12.28 11.75 -16.36
N GLU A 129 -11.54 12.46 -17.19
CA GLU A 129 -10.10 12.68 -16.99
C GLU A 129 -9.84 13.62 -15.83
N ARG A 130 -8.67 13.45 -15.18
CA ARG A 130 -8.28 14.28 -14.05
C ARG A 130 -6.87 14.82 -14.20
N THR A 131 -6.67 16.00 -13.62
CA THR A 131 -5.35 16.61 -13.41
C THR A 131 -5.14 16.84 -11.93
N ILE A 132 -3.98 16.46 -11.42
CA ILE A 132 -3.61 16.60 -10.00
C ILE A 132 -2.54 17.66 -9.90
N LEU A 133 -2.82 18.71 -9.11
CA LEU A 133 -1.86 19.73 -8.70
C LEU A 133 -1.61 19.50 -7.22
N TRP A 134 -0.37 19.25 -6.82
CA TRP A 134 -0.05 18.98 -5.43
C TRP A 134 1.03 19.88 -4.88
N GLN A 135 1.01 20.09 -3.57
CA GLN A 135 2.01 20.85 -2.83
C GLN A 135 2.41 20.07 -1.59
N ARG A 136 3.70 20.02 -1.34
CA ARG A 136 4.30 19.43 -0.15
C ARG A 136 5.53 20.24 0.25
N ASP A 137 5.70 20.48 1.53
CA ASP A 137 6.91 21.06 2.12
C ASP A 137 7.89 19.92 2.46
N ASP A 138 9.17 20.06 2.09
CA ASP A 138 10.21 19.06 2.32
C ASP A 138 10.45 18.78 3.82
N ARG A 139 10.07 19.70 4.72
CA ARG A 139 10.12 19.50 6.18
C ARG A 139 9.17 18.40 6.67
N LEU A 140 8.18 18.04 5.86
CA LEU A 140 7.29 16.91 6.11
C LEU A 140 7.94 15.55 5.82
N ASP A 141 9.16 15.52 5.30
CA ASP A 141 9.88 14.28 5.09
C ASP A 141 10.28 13.67 6.43
N LEU A 142 9.75 12.46 6.68
CA LEU A 142 10.15 11.66 7.84
C LEU A 142 11.65 11.37 7.82
N GLN A 143 12.25 11.36 9.00
CA GLN A 143 13.63 10.95 9.17
C GLN A 143 13.69 9.58 9.88
N PRO A 144 14.73 8.77 9.65
CA PRO A 144 14.85 7.44 10.28
C PRO A 144 14.83 7.43 11.81
N ASP A 145 15.31 8.50 12.46
CA ASP A 145 15.33 8.66 13.91
C ASP A 145 13.98 9.06 14.53
N GLU A 146 13.04 9.54 13.69
CA GLU A 146 11.67 9.87 14.09
C GLU A 146 10.73 8.65 14.11
N LEU A 147 11.20 7.49 13.62
CA LEU A 147 10.36 6.30 13.50
C LEU A 147 10.16 5.58 14.84
N PRO A 148 8.93 5.22 15.22
CA PRO A 148 8.63 4.47 16.43
C PRO A 148 9.04 2.99 16.29
N ARG A 149 10.28 2.67 16.63
CA ARG A 149 10.87 1.31 16.44
C ARG A 149 10.07 0.20 17.08
N GLU A 150 9.44 0.47 18.23
CA GLU A 150 8.61 -0.53 18.92
C GLU A 150 7.34 -0.87 18.14
N TRP A 151 6.77 0.09 17.40
CA TRP A 151 5.64 -0.17 16.52
C TRP A 151 6.05 -1.04 15.33
N ILE A 152 7.23 -0.75 14.75
CA ILE A 152 7.77 -1.54 13.63
C ILE A 152 8.02 -2.98 14.07
N ARG A 153 8.60 -3.18 15.27
CA ARG A 153 8.83 -4.52 15.84
C ARG A 153 7.54 -5.27 16.18
N GLY A 154 6.48 -4.55 16.52
CA GLY A 154 5.20 -5.11 16.93
C GLY A 154 4.23 -5.35 15.76
N ALA A 155 4.56 -4.94 14.54
CA ALA A 155 3.71 -5.11 13.36
C ALA A 155 3.83 -6.53 12.77
N ARG A 156 2.71 -7.09 12.29
CA ARG A 156 2.72 -8.31 11.48
C ARG A 156 3.12 -8.00 10.03
N LEU A 157 2.64 -6.86 9.53
CA LEU A 157 2.95 -6.34 8.21
C LEU A 157 3.25 -4.84 8.31
N VAL A 158 4.29 -4.40 7.58
CA VAL A 158 4.62 -2.99 7.39
C VAL A 158 4.39 -2.64 5.93
N HIS A 159 3.62 -1.58 5.70
CA HIS A 159 3.36 -1.03 4.37
C HIS A 159 4.04 0.33 4.21
N VAL A 160 4.78 0.53 3.12
CA VAL A 160 5.47 1.78 2.81
C VAL A 160 5.15 2.22 1.38
N ASP A 161 5.08 3.52 1.14
CA ASP A 161 4.90 4.10 -0.20
C ASP A 161 6.21 4.64 -0.82
N GLY A 162 7.34 4.45 -0.12
CA GLY A 162 8.65 4.88 -0.60
C GLY A 162 8.91 6.38 -0.55
N HIS A 163 8.00 7.17 0.01
CA HIS A 163 8.15 8.62 0.11
C HIS A 163 8.19 9.11 1.58
N PRO A 164 9.35 9.60 2.04
CA PRO A 164 10.69 9.51 1.42
C PRO A 164 11.32 8.11 1.59
N CYS A 165 12.28 7.77 0.73
CA CYS A 165 12.91 6.44 0.77
C CYS A 165 13.74 6.17 2.02
N ALA A 166 14.46 7.15 2.57
CA ALA A 166 15.37 6.91 3.69
C ALA A 166 14.69 6.29 4.93
N PRO A 167 13.56 6.80 5.46
CA PRO A 167 12.83 6.15 6.54
C PRO A 167 12.19 4.83 6.09
N ALA A 168 11.73 4.71 4.84
CA ALA A 168 11.18 3.46 4.32
C ALA A 168 12.25 2.34 4.29
N VAL A 169 13.48 2.64 3.89
CA VAL A 169 14.65 1.73 3.95
C VAL A 169 14.94 1.28 5.39
N ALA A 170 14.98 2.25 6.32
CA ALA A 170 15.21 1.94 7.74
C ALA A 170 14.10 1.05 8.30
N THR A 171 12.85 1.39 7.98
CA THR A 171 11.65 0.63 8.34
C THR A 171 11.71 -0.81 7.82
N ALA A 172 11.97 -1.00 6.53
CA ALA A 172 12.05 -2.31 5.91
C ALA A 172 13.12 -3.20 6.57
N ARG A 173 14.30 -2.65 6.83
CA ARG A 173 15.39 -3.36 7.54
C ARG A 173 14.99 -3.79 8.95
N TRP A 174 14.33 -2.91 9.72
CA TRP A 174 13.91 -3.23 11.09
C TRP A 174 12.74 -4.21 11.11
N ALA A 175 11.78 -4.05 10.21
CA ALA A 175 10.63 -4.93 10.06
C ALA A 175 11.07 -6.37 9.72
N ARG A 176 11.91 -6.54 8.71
CA ARG A 176 12.44 -7.87 8.35
C ARG A 176 13.25 -8.50 9.48
N LYS A 177 14.07 -7.73 10.19
CA LYS A 177 14.79 -8.21 11.37
C LYS A 177 13.87 -8.67 12.50
N ALA A 178 12.68 -8.09 12.60
CA ALA A 178 11.65 -8.47 13.55
C ALA A 178 10.74 -9.61 13.06
N GLY A 179 10.89 -10.05 11.81
CA GLY A 179 10.04 -11.09 11.20
C GLY A 179 8.71 -10.58 10.65
N ALA A 180 8.52 -9.27 10.55
CA ALA A 180 7.37 -8.67 9.91
C ALA A 180 7.52 -8.71 8.37
N VAL A 181 6.39 -8.85 7.68
CA VAL A 181 6.32 -8.77 6.22
C VAL A 181 6.38 -7.30 5.77
N VAL A 182 7.08 -7.01 4.68
CA VAL A 182 7.18 -5.66 4.12
C VAL A 182 6.54 -5.61 2.73
N THR A 183 5.54 -4.74 2.58
CA THR A 183 4.89 -4.43 1.30
C THR A 183 5.19 -3.00 0.89
N ALA A 184 5.33 -2.73 -0.41
CA ALA A 184 5.58 -1.39 -0.92
C ALA A 184 4.65 -1.05 -2.08
N ASP A 185 4.12 0.18 -2.04
CA ASP A 185 3.44 0.87 -3.14
C ASP A 185 4.43 1.87 -3.77
N LEU A 186 4.85 1.63 -5.01
CA LEU A 186 5.87 2.43 -5.66
C LEU A 186 5.33 3.00 -6.98
N ASP A 187 5.07 4.30 -6.97
CA ASP A 187 4.58 5.03 -8.14
C ASP A 187 5.67 5.89 -8.82
N ASN A 188 6.78 6.14 -8.10
CA ASN A 188 7.83 7.01 -8.60
C ASN A 188 9.22 6.53 -8.19
N LEU A 189 10.25 6.98 -8.94
CA LEU A 189 11.65 6.75 -8.61
C LEU A 189 12.17 7.85 -7.70
N TYR A 190 12.17 7.60 -6.41
CA TYR A 190 12.78 8.49 -5.43
C TYR A 190 14.23 8.08 -5.14
N PRO A 191 15.12 9.04 -4.77
CA PRO A 191 16.48 8.70 -4.38
C PRO A 191 16.52 7.64 -3.27
N GLY A 192 17.24 6.55 -3.50
CA GLY A 192 17.36 5.43 -2.56
C GLY A 192 16.35 4.30 -2.75
N VAL A 193 15.50 4.33 -3.79
CA VAL A 193 14.48 3.30 -4.04
C VAL A 193 15.08 1.90 -4.21
N GLU A 194 16.26 1.76 -4.82
CA GLU A 194 16.93 0.46 -4.95
C GLU A 194 17.27 -0.15 -3.58
N ALA A 195 17.77 0.66 -2.65
CA ALA A 195 18.02 0.21 -1.28
C ALA A 195 16.74 -0.14 -0.50
N LEU A 196 15.61 0.48 -0.85
CA LEU A 196 14.30 0.09 -0.32
C LEU A 196 13.88 -1.28 -0.86
N LEU A 197 14.01 -1.50 -2.16
CA LEU A 197 13.62 -2.76 -2.82
C LEU A 197 14.34 -3.97 -2.22
N GLU A 198 15.61 -3.84 -1.80
CA GLU A 198 16.35 -4.92 -1.10
C GLU A 198 15.69 -5.35 0.23
N GLY A 199 14.86 -4.49 0.80
CA GLY A 199 14.16 -4.70 2.07
C GLY A 199 12.69 -5.13 1.92
N VAL A 200 12.12 -5.10 0.72
CA VAL A 200 10.70 -5.36 0.46
C VAL A 200 10.45 -6.83 0.12
N ASP A 201 9.42 -7.44 0.71
CA ASP A 201 8.98 -8.79 0.38
C ASP A 201 8.03 -8.82 -0.83
N PHE A 202 7.08 -7.87 -0.86
CA PHE A 202 6.06 -7.75 -1.91
C PHE A 202 6.07 -6.33 -2.47
N MET A 203 6.60 -6.17 -3.67
CA MET A 203 6.62 -4.92 -4.41
C MET A 203 5.52 -4.96 -5.47
N ILE A 204 4.53 -4.10 -5.34
CA ILE A 204 3.59 -3.80 -6.42
C ILE A 204 3.75 -2.33 -6.75
N SER A 205 3.84 -2.00 -8.02
CA SER A 205 4.11 -0.62 -8.46
C SER A 205 3.08 -0.13 -9.47
N SER A 206 3.19 1.13 -9.87
CA SER A 206 2.53 1.62 -11.08
C SER A 206 3.12 0.95 -12.34
N ARG A 207 2.35 0.95 -13.44
CA ARG A 207 2.69 0.29 -14.71
C ARG A 207 4.08 0.67 -15.24
N ASP A 208 4.43 1.94 -15.16
CA ASP A 208 5.64 2.52 -15.77
C ASP A 208 6.89 2.44 -14.87
N PHE A 209 6.71 2.11 -13.59
CA PHE A 209 7.80 2.05 -12.63
C PHE A 209 8.89 1.03 -13.00
N PRO A 210 8.59 -0.23 -13.40
CA PRO A 210 9.60 -1.20 -13.78
C PRO A 210 10.47 -0.76 -14.96
N GLU A 211 9.85 -0.16 -16.01
CA GLU A 211 10.57 0.39 -17.15
C GLU A 211 11.49 1.53 -16.71
N ARG A 212 10.99 2.47 -15.93
CA ARG A 212 11.78 3.61 -15.42
C ARG A 212 12.93 3.17 -14.52
N LEU A 213 12.75 2.07 -13.76
CA LEU A 213 13.79 1.54 -12.87
C LEU A 213 14.90 0.80 -13.63
N LEU A 214 14.53 0.00 -14.62
CA LEU A 214 15.44 -0.94 -15.28
C LEU A 214 15.79 -0.56 -16.74
N GLY A 215 15.00 0.31 -17.38
CA GLY A 215 15.08 0.53 -18.82
C GLY A 215 14.50 -0.62 -19.65
N ILE A 216 13.69 -1.49 -19.05
CA ILE A 216 13.08 -2.67 -19.70
C ILE A 216 11.58 -2.43 -19.83
N PRO A 217 11.04 -2.16 -21.05
CA PRO A 217 9.64 -1.78 -21.24
C PRO A 217 8.64 -2.92 -21.00
N ASP A 218 9.02 -4.18 -21.35
CA ASP A 218 8.14 -5.32 -21.22
C ASP A 218 8.08 -5.79 -19.75
N LEU A 219 6.88 -5.77 -19.16
CA LEU A 219 6.65 -6.23 -17.80
C LEU A 219 6.95 -7.74 -17.62
N LEU A 220 6.82 -8.53 -18.68
CA LEU A 220 7.15 -9.96 -18.64
C LEU A 220 8.67 -10.21 -18.55
N ASP A 221 9.49 -9.22 -18.84
CA ASP A 221 10.94 -9.26 -18.68
C ASP A 221 11.39 -8.49 -17.43
N SER A 222 10.79 -7.32 -17.16
CA SER A 222 11.22 -6.45 -16.06
C SER A 222 10.83 -6.96 -14.66
N LEU A 223 9.65 -7.56 -14.48
CA LEU A 223 9.23 -8.09 -13.17
C LEU A 223 10.10 -9.28 -12.70
N PRO A 224 10.43 -10.29 -13.53
CA PRO A 224 11.43 -11.30 -13.18
C PRO A 224 12.80 -10.70 -12.85
N GLU A 225 13.26 -9.69 -13.59
CA GLU A 225 14.55 -9.03 -13.34
C GLU A 225 14.57 -8.28 -12.01
N ILE A 226 13.49 -7.58 -11.64
CA ILE A 226 13.33 -6.95 -10.32
C ILE A 226 13.47 -7.98 -9.21
N THR A 227 12.73 -9.11 -9.31
CA THR A 227 12.80 -10.19 -8.32
C THR A 227 14.22 -10.76 -8.22
N ARG A 228 14.87 -10.97 -9.35
CA ARG A 228 16.25 -11.47 -9.40
C ARG A 228 17.26 -10.49 -8.81
N ARG A 229 17.11 -9.18 -9.10
CA ARG A 229 18.07 -8.14 -8.67
C ARG A 229 17.92 -7.78 -7.21
N PHE A 230 16.69 -7.64 -6.72
CA PHE A 230 16.43 -7.10 -5.38
C PHE A 230 15.97 -8.17 -4.36
N GLY A 231 15.62 -9.37 -4.81
CA GLY A 231 15.29 -10.50 -3.92
C GLY A 231 13.90 -10.39 -3.27
N CYS A 232 12.99 -9.58 -3.80
CA CYS A 232 11.61 -9.58 -3.35
C CYS A 232 10.93 -10.91 -3.71
N ARG A 233 9.97 -11.35 -2.89
CA ARG A 233 9.20 -12.59 -3.10
C ARG A 233 8.23 -12.47 -4.26
N VAL A 234 7.67 -11.28 -4.44
CA VAL A 234 6.76 -10.94 -5.54
C VAL A 234 7.09 -9.55 -6.04
N ALA A 235 7.23 -9.41 -7.36
CA ALA A 235 7.23 -8.14 -8.06
C ALA A 235 6.02 -8.06 -8.97
N GLY A 236 5.28 -6.94 -8.93
CA GLY A 236 4.08 -6.76 -9.75
C GLY A 236 3.85 -5.31 -10.14
N ALA A 237 2.94 -5.11 -11.08
CA ALA A 237 2.49 -3.80 -11.53
C ALA A 237 0.98 -3.75 -11.68
N THR A 238 0.35 -2.70 -11.15
CA THR A 238 -1.05 -2.38 -11.41
C THR A 238 -1.17 -1.75 -12.79
N LEU A 239 -2.20 -2.13 -13.55
CA LEU A 239 -2.39 -1.78 -14.96
C LEU A 239 -3.66 -0.95 -15.18
N GLY A 240 -4.21 -0.37 -14.11
CA GLY A 240 -5.47 0.35 -14.14
C GLY A 240 -6.63 -0.56 -14.56
N ARG A 241 -7.37 -0.18 -15.60
CA ARG A 241 -8.48 -0.98 -16.14
C ARG A 241 -8.09 -2.37 -16.67
N ASP A 242 -6.81 -2.57 -16.95
CA ASP A 242 -6.29 -3.86 -17.41
C ASP A 242 -5.96 -4.81 -16.25
N GLY A 243 -6.04 -4.34 -14.98
CA GLY A 243 -5.90 -5.18 -13.79
C GLY A 243 -4.51 -5.14 -13.18
N VAL A 244 -3.91 -6.30 -12.93
CA VAL A 244 -2.58 -6.44 -12.30
C VAL A 244 -1.84 -7.64 -12.88
N LEU A 245 -0.53 -7.48 -13.07
CA LEU A 245 0.40 -8.55 -13.39
C LEU A 245 1.44 -8.66 -12.27
N ALA A 246 1.73 -9.88 -11.81
CA ALA A 246 2.73 -10.14 -10.79
C ALA A 246 3.56 -11.37 -11.13
N TRP A 247 4.83 -11.37 -10.73
CA TRP A 247 5.78 -12.49 -10.82
C TRP A 247 6.16 -12.94 -9.40
N ASP A 248 6.02 -14.23 -9.10
CA ASP A 248 6.31 -14.81 -7.77
C ASP A 248 7.68 -15.50 -7.65
N GLY A 249 8.54 -15.27 -8.62
CA GLY A 249 9.84 -15.95 -8.74
C GLY A 249 9.81 -17.22 -9.60
N THR A 250 8.61 -17.74 -9.89
CA THR A 250 8.42 -18.99 -10.66
C THR A 250 7.41 -18.87 -11.78
N GLN A 251 6.32 -18.14 -11.58
CA GLN A 251 5.22 -18.01 -12.54
C GLN A 251 4.60 -16.62 -12.49
N PHE A 252 3.93 -16.25 -13.59
CA PHE A 252 3.13 -15.04 -13.66
C PHE A 252 1.73 -15.27 -13.11
N HIS A 253 1.22 -14.25 -12.43
CA HIS A 253 -0.15 -14.16 -11.96
C HIS A 253 -0.77 -12.91 -12.58
N TYR A 254 -1.75 -13.09 -13.44
CA TYR A 254 -2.48 -11.99 -14.05
C TYR A 254 -3.95 -12.03 -13.62
N CYS A 255 -4.45 -10.87 -13.18
CA CYS A 255 -5.83 -10.68 -12.79
C CYS A 255 -6.41 -9.46 -13.53
N PRO A 256 -7.35 -9.62 -14.47
CA PRO A 256 -8.05 -8.50 -15.10
C PRO A 256 -8.87 -7.74 -14.06
N ALA A 257 -8.98 -6.42 -14.22
CA ALA A 257 -9.82 -5.60 -13.35
C ALA A 257 -11.31 -5.95 -13.51
N PHE A 258 -12.10 -5.65 -12.48
CA PHE A 258 -13.55 -5.79 -12.52
C PHE A 258 -14.19 -4.59 -13.24
N ARG A 259 -15.27 -4.86 -13.98
CA ARG A 259 -16.12 -3.82 -14.56
C ARG A 259 -16.99 -3.22 -13.48
N VAL A 260 -16.88 -1.92 -13.29
CA VAL A 260 -17.66 -1.15 -12.33
C VAL A 260 -18.08 0.19 -12.97
N ASP A 261 -19.14 0.80 -12.45
CA ASP A 261 -19.53 2.14 -12.83
C ASP A 261 -18.59 3.15 -12.17
N THR A 262 -17.54 3.52 -12.90
CA THR A 262 -16.47 4.37 -12.38
C THR A 262 -16.92 5.81 -12.23
N VAL A 263 -16.76 6.34 -11.01
CA VAL A 263 -17.01 7.74 -10.65
C VAL A 263 -15.68 8.50 -10.51
N ASP A 264 -14.72 7.91 -9.80
CA ASP A 264 -13.41 8.50 -9.54
C ASP A 264 -12.37 7.40 -9.30
N THR A 265 -11.21 7.49 -9.92
CA THR A 265 -10.14 6.49 -9.76
C THR A 265 -9.09 6.88 -8.72
N THR A 266 -9.29 8.00 -8.02
CA THR A 266 -8.39 8.43 -6.93
C THR A 266 -8.36 7.37 -5.83
N GLY A 267 -7.15 7.04 -5.37
CA GLY A 267 -6.97 6.05 -4.31
C GLY A 267 -7.19 4.58 -4.71
N ALA A 268 -7.45 4.28 -5.99
CA ALA A 268 -7.63 2.90 -6.43
C ALA A 268 -6.37 2.04 -6.17
N GLY A 269 -5.18 2.60 -6.41
CA GLY A 269 -3.89 1.97 -6.08
C GLY A 269 -3.76 1.72 -4.59
N ASP A 270 -4.01 2.74 -3.78
CA ASP A 270 -3.88 2.65 -2.32
C ASP A 270 -4.81 1.58 -1.72
N VAL A 271 -6.06 1.51 -2.20
CA VAL A 271 -7.04 0.49 -1.78
C VAL A 271 -6.68 -0.89 -2.34
N PHE A 272 -6.05 -0.97 -3.52
CA PHE A 272 -5.46 -2.21 -4.01
C PHE A 272 -4.40 -2.74 -3.04
N HIS A 273 -3.49 -1.88 -2.59
CA HIS A 273 -2.42 -2.24 -1.63
C HIS A 273 -2.98 -2.63 -0.27
N ALA A 274 -4.03 -1.96 0.19
CA ALA A 274 -4.75 -2.36 1.39
C ALA A 274 -5.38 -3.76 1.25
N GLY A 275 -6.01 -4.03 0.10
CA GLY A 275 -6.56 -5.34 -0.25
C GLY A 275 -5.49 -6.42 -0.26
N PHE A 276 -4.32 -6.11 -0.82
CA PHE A 276 -3.17 -6.99 -0.83
C PHE A 276 -2.71 -7.34 0.58
N ALA A 277 -2.53 -6.32 1.44
CA ALA A 277 -2.12 -6.51 2.83
C ALA A 277 -3.17 -7.33 3.62
N TYR A 278 -4.45 -7.02 3.45
CA TYR A 278 -5.55 -7.71 4.12
C TYR A 278 -5.59 -9.21 3.74
N ALA A 279 -5.63 -9.52 2.44
CA ALA A 279 -5.72 -10.89 1.96
C ALA A 279 -4.44 -11.69 2.27
N LEU A 280 -3.27 -11.04 2.23
CA LEU A 280 -1.99 -11.65 2.62
C LEU A 280 -1.98 -12.04 4.11
N LEU A 281 -2.44 -11.16 5.00
CA LEU A 281 -2.54 -11.44 6.44
C LEU A 281 -3.62 -12.49 6.78
N ARG A 282 -4.63 -12.63 5.94
CA ARG A 282 -5.64 -13.69 5.99
C ARG A 282 -5.06 -15.06 5.61
N GLY A 283 -3.93 -15.09 4.89
CA GLY A 283 -3.24 -16.32 4.45
C GLY A 283 -3.68 -16.83 3.09
N ASP A 284 -4.27 -15.98 2.26
CA ASP A 284 -4.71 -16.32 0.91
C ASP A 284 -3.53 -16.62 -0.02
N LYS A 285 -3.78 -17.37 -1.10
CA LYS A 285 -2.81 -17.58 -2.18
C LYS A 285 -2.68 -16.31 -3.02
N LEU A 286 -1.53 -16.12 -3.67
CA LEU A 286 -1.24 -14.89 -4.43
C LEU A 286 -2.34 -14.55 -5.44
N ARG A 287 -2.87 -15.51 -6.17
CA ARG A 287 -3.99 -15.28 -7.10
C ARG A 287 -5.22 -14.71 -6.39
N GLU A 288 -5.58 -15.27 -5.25
CA GLU A 288 -6.73 -14.84 -4.45
C GLU A 288 -6.49 -13.43 -3.86
N ILE A 289 -5.25 -13.14 -3.44
CA ILE A 289 -4.82 -11.81 -3.00
C ILE A 289 -5.02 -10.79 -4.12
N LEU A 290 -4.54 -11.07 -5.33
CA LEU A 290 -4.68 -10.16 -6.48
C LEU A 290 -6.14 -9.95 -6.87
N GLU A 291 -6.96 -11.01 -6.84
CA GLU A 291 -8.39 -10.94 -7.12
C GLU A 291 -9.14 -10.07 -6.10
N PHE A 292 -8.86 -10.26 -4.81
CA PHE A 292 -9.45 -9.45 -3.74
C PHE A 292 -9.03 -7.98 -3.86
N SER A 293 -7.74 -7.73 -4.12
CA SER A 293 -7.20 -6.38 -4.29
C SER A 293 -7.83 -5.65 -5.48
N CYS A 294 -7.97 -6.33 -6.63
CA CYS A 294 -8.66 -5.77 -7.81
C CYS A 294 -10.15 -5.48 -7.54
N ALA A 295 -10.84 -6.33 -6.78
CA ALA A 295 -12.23 -6.10 -6.42
C ALA A 295 -12.38 -4.90 -5.46
N ALA A 296 -11.51 -4.81 -4.45
CA ALA A 296 -11.50 -3.68 -3.51
C ALA A 296 -11.21 -2.36 -4.22
N ALA A 297 -10.18 -2.32 -5.08
CA ALA A 297 -9.85 -1.16 -5.90
C ALA A 297 -10.98 -0.76 -6.86
N GLY A 298 -11.61 -1.74 -7.51
CA GLY A 298 -12.76 -1.51 -8.39
C GLY A 298 -13.94 -0.87 -7.65
N LEU A 299 -14.30 -1.40 -6.48
CA LEU A 299 -15.36 -0.80 -5.65
C LEU A 299 -15.01 0.60 -5.17
N ASN A 300 -13.74 0.86 -4.85
CA ASN A 300 -13.32 2.22 -4.48
C ASN A 300 -13.55 3.22 -5.61
N CYS A 301 -13.41 2.81 -6.86
CA CYS A 301 -13.68 3.67 -8.01
C CYS A 301 -15.16 4.05 -8.20
N THR A 302 -16.10 3.45 -7.47
CA THR A 302 -17.55 3.75 -7.57
C THR A 302 -18.00 4.97 -6.78
N ALA A 303 -17.09 5.64 -6.07
CA ALA A 303 -17.41 6.84 -5.29
C ALA A 303 -16.26 7.86 -5.36
N PRO A 304 -16.52 9.16 -5.08
CA PRO A 304 -15.51 10.19 -5.18
C PRO A 304 -14.48 10.13 -4.06
N GLY A 305 -13.22 10.49 -4.39
CA GLY A 305 -12.08 10.62 -3.48
C GLY A 305 -11.40 9.30 -3.15
N ALA A 306 -10.23 9.40 -2.53
CA ALA A 306 -9.35 8.26 -2.29
C ALA A 306 -9.96 7.14 -1.41
N ARG A 307 -10.95 7.46 -0.57
CA ARG A 307 -11.52 6.55 0.44
C ARG A 307 -13.04 6.40 0.37
N GLY A 308 -13.68 7.07 -0.61
CA GLY A 308 -15.15 7.14 -0.68
C GLY A 308 -15.81 5.80 -1.00
N GLY A 309 -15.15 4.95 -1.76
CA GLY A 309 -15.66 3.65 -2.18
C GLY A 309 -15.08 2.45 -1.43
N ILE A 310 -14.37 2.66 -0.31
CA ILE A 310 -13.92 1.53 0.54
C ILE A 310 -15.15 0.82 1.08
N ARG A 311 -15.45 -0.36 0.54
CA ARG A 311 -16.62 -1.18 0.88
C ARG A 311 -16.29 -2.25 1.91
N PRO A 312 -17.30 -2.78 2.64
CA PRO A 312 -17.14 -3.95 3.50
C PRO A 312 -16.62 -5.19 2.77
N VAL A 313 -15.97 -6.09 3.51
CA VAL A 313 -15.32 -7.29 2.94
C VAL A 313 -16.32 -8.20 2.20
N ASP A 314 -17.55 -8.32 2.66
CA ASP A 314 -18.59 -9.14 2.02
C ASP A 314 -19.00 -8.61 0.64
N GLU A 315 -19.05 -7.27 0.45
CA GLU A 315 -19.27 -6.66 -0.86
C GLU A 315 -18.08 -6.90 -1.80
N ILE A 316 -16.85 -6.80 -1.30
CA ILE A 316 -15.63 -7.10 -2.05
C ILE A 316 -15.63 -8.56 -2.51
N GLU A 317 -15.94 -9.49 -1.59
CA GLU A 317 -16.01 -10.91 -1.88
C GLU A 317 -17.16 -11.24 -2.84
N LYS A 318 -18.28 -10.51 -2.78
CA LYS A 318 -19.37 -10.64 -3.74
C LYS A 318 -18.91 -10.23 -5.12
N LEU A 319 -18.28 -9.05 -5.28
CA LEU A 319 -17.75 -8.62 -6.57
C LEU A 319 -16.69 -9.61 -7.11
N ARG A 320 -15.83 -10.14 -6.23
CA ARG A 320 -14.80 -11.12 -6.60
C ARG A 320 -15.41 -12.39 -7.20
N ARG A 321 -16.51 -12.88 -6.65
CA ARG A 321 -17.19 -14.12 -7.11
C ARG A 321 -18.08 -13.92 -8.34
N GLU A 322 -18.81 -12.82 -8.40
CA GLU A 322 -19.93 -12.62 -9.33
C GLU A 322 -19.66 -11.54 -10.38
N GLY A 323 -18.63 -10.70 -10.16
CA GLY A 323 -18.37 -9.53 -10.99
C GLY A 323 -17.83 -9.87 -12.38
N ALA A 324 -18.34 -9.14 -13.38
CA ALA A 324 -17.78 -9.18 -14.72
C ALA A 324 -16.37 -8.54 -14.76
N ARG A 325 -15.50 -9.08 -15.59
CA ARG A 325 -14.13 -8.56 -15.75
C ARG A 325 -13.94 -7.87 -17.09
N HIS A 326 -12.95 -7.01 -17.17
CA HIS A 326 -12.45 -6.50 -18.45
C HIS A 326 -11.79 -7.61 -19.27
N GLU A 327 -11.58 -7.36 -20.54
CA GLU A 327 -10.83 -8.25 -21.41
C GLU A 327 -9.40 -8.45 -20.89
N ARG A 328 -8.86 -9.63 -21.11
CA ARG A 328 -7.50 -9.97 -20.68
C ARG A 328 -6.48 -9.30 -21.58
N LEU A 329 -5.54 -8.58 -20.98
CA LEU A 329 -4.38 -8.02 -21.68
C LEU A 329 -3.34 -9.11 -22.01
N TYR A 330 -3.16 -10.08 -21.14
CA TYR A 330 -2.21 -11.18 -21.30
C TYR A 330 -2.96 -12.51 -21.46
N ALA A 331 -2.64 -13.26 -22.51
CA ALA A 331 -3.14 -14.62 -22.69
C ALA A 331 -2.35 -15.63 -21.85
N ASP A 332 -3.02 -16.65 -21.33
CA ASP A 332 -2.37 -17.68 -20.49
C ASP A 332 -1.23 -18.40 -21.22
N GLU A 333 -1.37 -18.64 -22.53
CA GLU A 333 -0.34 -19.26 -23.38
C GLU A 333 0.94 -18.40 -23.47
N GLU A 334 0.79 -17.08 -23.53
CA GLU A 334 1.93 -16.16 -23.52
C GLU A 334 2.65 -16.20 -22.18
N LEU A 335 1.91 -16.10 -21.08
CA LEU A 335 2.48 -16.17 -19.73
C LEU A 335 3.26 -17.47 -19.53
N CYS A 336 2.66 -18.63 -19.85
CA CYS A 336 3.32 -19.92 -19.77
C CYS A 336 4.57 -20.05 -20.66
N ARG A 337 4.58 -19.40 -21.82
CA ARG A 337 5.76 -19.36 -22.69
C ARG A 337 6.91 -18.57 -22.04
N ARG A 338 6.62 -17.39 -21.50
CA ARG A 338 7.59 -16.52 -20.83
C ARG A 338 8.17 -17.14 -19.55
N GLU A 339 7.35 -17.86 -18.77
CA GLU A 339 7.79 -18.62 -17.59
C GLU A 339 8.87 -19.66 -17.95
N ARG A 340 8.69 -20.39 -19.03
CA ARG A 340 9.69 -21.36 -19.52
C ARG A 340 11.00 -20.71 -19.90
N THR A 341 10.95 -19.52 -20.50
CA THR A 341 12.15 -18.74 -20.87
C THR A 341 12.90 -18.25 -19.63
N ALA A 342 12.18 -17.70 -18.65
CA ALA A 342 12.78 -17.24 -17.39
C ALA A 342 13.43 -18.37 -16.60
N ALA A 343 12.79 -19.56 -16.52
CA ALA A 343 13.34 -20.74 -15.88
C ALA A 343 14.60 -21.29 -16.59
N GLY A 344 14.66 -21.19 -17.92
CA GLY A 344 15.85 -21.57 -18.72
C GLY A 344 17.04 -20.66 -18.45
N ALA A 345 16.83 -19.36 -18.38
CA ALA A 345 17.86 -18.36 -18.09
C ALA A 345 18.45 -18.54 -16.68
N ALA A 346 17.62 -18.83 -15.68
CA ALA A 346 18.04 -19.06 -14.30
C ALA A 346 18.98 -20.28 -14.16
N ARG A 347 18.73 -21.37 -14.92
CA ARG A 347 19.58 -22.59 -14.92
C ARG A 347 20.96 -22.33 -15.52
N HIS A 348 21.07 -21.48 -16.55
CA HIS A 348 22.35 -21.16 -17.21
C HIS A 348 23.27 -20.29 -16.34
N THR A 349 22.73 -19.44 -15.48
CA THR A 349 23.50 -18.62 -14.54
C THR A 349 24.00 -19.41 -13.33
N SER A 350 23.26 -20.43 -12.89
CA SER A 350 23.66 -21.33 -11.78
C SER A 350 24.75 -22.32 -12.15
N SER A 351 24.93 -22.65 -13.44
CA SER A 351 25.97 -23.59 -13.88
C SER A 351 27.34 -22.94 -14.14
N LYS A 352 27.48 -21.63 -13.98
CA LYS A 352 28.70 -20.84 -14.17
C LYS A 352 29.32 -20.30 -12.87
N LYS A 353 28.75 -20.66 -11.73
CA LYS A 353 29.34 -20.48 -10.39
C LYS A 353 29.80 -21.81 -9.84
#